data_03930472a678b4f97951239acd0e5436
#
_entry.id   03930472a678b4f97951239acd0e5436
#
_cell.length_a   1.000
_cell.length_b   1.000
_cell.length_c   1.000
_cell.angle_alpha   90.00
_cell.angle_beta   90.00
_cell.angle_gamma   90.00
#
_symmetry.space_group_name_H-M   'P 1'
#
loop_
_entity.id
_entity.type
_entity.pdbx_description
1 polymer ?
#
loop_
_entity_poly.entity_id
_entity_poly.type
_entity_poly.pdbx_seq_one_letter_code
_entity_poly.pdbx_strand_id
1 'polypeptide(L)'
;MKSLLISLVAVILPLSALGADAPTPKSAHPMKIGIIGAGEIGGALARHWAAAGHQLLISSRHPEQLQALANELGPNVKVGTPREAAAFGDVVMLAVPYGATPQVGRDYAAELKGKVVLDAGNPYPSRDGDMAVRDRQRGTGVASAEYLPGTRLVRAFNAINSGPLEHEAFRKPEKLGIPLAADDPEAMKIAAQLVRDAGFDPVPVGKLARARDFDYGTPVYVRGMTAAELRQKLGLK
;
A
#
# COMPACT_ATOMS: atom_id res chain seq x y z
N MET A 1 -22.12 57.08 -51.62
CA MET A 1 -22.55 56.03 -50.65
C MET A 1 -21.52 54.95 -50.65
N LYS A 2 -20.69 54.90 -49.56
CA LYS A 2 -19.60 53.93 -49.39
C LYS A 2 -20.07 52.88 -48.36
N SER A 3 -20.31 51.65 -48.79
CA SER A 3 -20.64 50.54 -47.93
C SER A 3 -19.41 50.03 -47.20
N LEU A 4 -19.46 50.00 -45.91
CA LEU A 4 -18.44 49.47 -45.01
C LEU A 4 -18.76 47.99 -44.71
N LEU A 5 -17.99 47.07 -45.26
CA LEU A 5 -18.06 45.67 -44.94
C LEU A 5 -17.26 45.43 -43.63
N ILE A 6 -17.96 45.05 -42.57
CA ILE A 6 -17.37 44.62 -41.32
C ILE A 6 -17.15 43.10 -41.39
N SER A 7 -15.89 42.67 -41.54
CA SER A 7 -15.51 41.26 -41.45
C SER A 7 -15.47 40.81 -39.98
N LEU A 8 -16.36 39.89 -39.63
CA LEU A 8 -16.38 39.23 -38.32
C LEU A 8 -15.32 38.12 -38.30
N VAL A 9 -14.22 38.33 -37.60
CA VAL A 9 -13.22 37.29 -37.38
C VAL A 9 -13.65 36.44 -36.17
N ALA A 10 -14.10 35.24 -36.42
CA ALA A 10 -14.40 34.27 -35.38
C ALA A 10 -13.08 33.73 -34.80
N VAL A 11 -12.76 34.09 -33.58
CA VAL A 11 -11.64 33.53 -32.81
C VAL A 11 -12.07 32.16 -32.26
N ILE A 12 -11.62 31.08 -32.91
CA ILE A 12 -11.77 29.73 -32.41
C ILE A 12 -10.72 29.51 -31.34
N LEU A 13 -11.12 29.58 -30.07
CA LEU A 13 -10.28 29.15 -28.95
C LEU A 13 -10.16 27.60 -28.99
N PRO A 14 -8.95 27.05 -28.92
CA PRO A 14 -8.80 25.60 -28.84
C PRO A 14 -9.38 25.12 -27.49
N LEU A 15 -10.31 24.20 -27.58
CA LEU A 15 -10.86 23.44 -26.46
C LEU A 15 -9.71 22.66 -25.84
N SER A 16 -9.23 23.09 -24.68
CA SER A 16 -8.18 22.42 -23.94
C SER A 16 -8.62 20.98 -23.66
N ALA A 17 -7.90 20.01 -24.21
CA ALA A 17 -8.11 18.60 -23.94
C ALA A 17 -8.05 18.37 -22.43
N LEU A 18 -9.12 17.80 -21.86
CA LEU A 18 -9.12 17.27 -20.51
C LEU A 18 -7.90 16.34 -20.37
N GLY A 19 -7.10 16.59 -19.33
CA GLY A 19 -5.85 15.90 -19.12
C GLY A 19 -6.06 14.38 -19.08
N ALA A 20 -5.46 13.70 -20.05
CA ALA A 20 -5.18 12.28 -19.90
C ALA A 20 -4.22 12.14 -18.71
N ASP A 21 -4.59 11.33 -17.73
CA ASP A 21 -3.72 11.03 -16.59
C ASP A 21 -2.35 10.59 -17.12
N ALA A 22 -1.29 11.23 -16.63
CA ALA A 22 0.06 10.88 -17.02
C ALA A 22 0.30 9.40 -16.66
N PRO A 23 0.92 8.60 -17.56
CA PRO A 23 1.14 7.19 -17.29
C PRO A 23 1.94 7.01 -15.99
N THR A 24 1.52 6.04 -15.17
CA THR A 24 2.22 5.68 -13.93
C THR A 24 3.69 5.39 -14.23
N PRO A 25 4.64 6.04 -13.54
CA PRO A 25 6.05 5.77 -13.73
C PRO A 25 6.38 4.30 -13.46
N LYS A 26 7.18 3.69 -14.34
CA LYS A 26 7.64 2.31 -14.12
C LYS A 26 8.71 2.27 -13.03
N SER A 27 8.67 1.21 -12.22
CA SER A 27 9.72 0.95 -11.24
C SER A 27 11.07 0.68 -11.92
N ALA A 28 12.14 1.28 -11.39
CA ALA A 28 13.49 0.99 -11.84
C ALA A 28 13.94 -0.45 -11.47
N HIS A 29 13.32 -1.05 -10.47
CA HIS A 29 13.63 -2.38 -9.93
C HIS A 29 12.35 -3.20 -9.74
N PRO A 30 11.76 -3.76 -10.80
CA PRO A 30 10.58 -4.62 -10.68
C PRO A 30 10.83 -5.81 -9.77
N MET A 31 9.87 -6.11 -8.89
CA MET A 31 9.94 -7.17 -7.89
C MET A 31 8.84 -8.19 -8.13
N LYS A 32 9.01 -9.39 -7.56
CA LYS A 32 7.92 -10.35 -7.39
C LYS A 32 7.23 -10.08 -6.05
N ILE A 33 5.94 -9.79 -6.08
CA ILE A 33 5.17 -9.44 -4.89
C ILE A 33 4.01 -10.43 -4.75
N GLY A 34 3.98 -11.15 -3.62
CA GLY A 34 2.82 -11.93 -3.23
C GLY A 34 1.88 -11.07 -2.39
N ILE A 35 0.58 -11.07 -2.72
CA ILE A 35 -0.43 -10.33 -1.95
C ILE A 35 -1.36 -11.32 -1.27
N ILE A 36 -1.26 -11.42 0.05
CA ILE A 36 -2.17 -12.20 0.88
C ILE A 36 -3.30 -11.29 1.34
N GLY A 37 -4.48 -11.43 0.71
CA GLY A 37 -5.64 -10.58 0.95
C GLY A 37 -5.79 -9.46 -0.08
N ALA A 38 -6.26 -9.78 -1.28
CA ALA A 38 -6.57 -8.81 -2.33
C ALA A 38 -7.99 -8.22 -2.16
N GLY A 39 -8.29 -7.72 -0.95
CA GLY A 39 -9.47 -6.90 -0.66
C GLY A 39 -9.21 -5.43 -1.04
N GLU A 40 -9.85 -4.48 -0.32
CA GLU A 40 -9.74 -3.04 -0.64
C GLU A 40 -8.27 -2.55 -0.63
N ILE A 41 -7.51 -2.80 0.44
CA ILE A 41 -6.10 -2.36 0.55
C ILE A 41 -5.21 -3.14 -0.42
N GLY A 42 -5.28 -4.48 -0.39
CA GLY A 42 -4.43 -5.32 -1.24
C GLY A 42 -4.75 -5.18 -2.72
N GLY A 43 -6.02 -4.97 -3.08
CA GLY A 43 -6.47 -4.71 -4.46
C GLY A 43 -6.00 -3.36 -4.99
N ALA A 44 -6.11 -2.29 -4.19
CA ALA A 44 -5.59 -0.97 -4.56
C ALA A 44 -4.05 -1.02 -4.78
N LEU A 45 -3.31 -1.66 -3.88
CA LEU A 45 -1.87 -1.84 -4.03
C LEU A 45 -1.52 -2.69 -5.26
N ALA A 46 -2.32 -3.73 -5.56
CA ALA A 46 -2.13 -4.54 -6.77
C ALA A 46 -2.24 -3.68 -8.03
N ARG A 47 -3.21 -2.76 -8.12
CA ARG A 47 -3.36 -1.83 -9.24
C ARG A 47 -2.11 -0.96 -9.42
N HIS A 48 -1.65 -0.32 -8.36
CA HIS A 48 -0.49 0.57 -8.41
C HIS A 48 0.80 -0.18 -8.76
N TRP A 49 1.06 -1.32 -8.13
CA TRP A 49 2.28 -2.09 -8.37
C TRP A 49 2.28 -2.79 -9.73
N ALA A 50 1.12 -3.26 -10.23
CA ALA A 50 1.01 -3.76 -11.60
C ALA A 50 1.29 -2.64 -12.62
N ALA A 51 0.72 -1.44 -12.41
CA ALA A 51 0.98 -0.27 -13.24
C ALA A 51 2.47 0.14 -13.19
N ALA A 52 3.14 0.02 -12.04
CA ALA A 52 4.57 0.24 -11.88
C ALA A 52 5.44 -0.87 -12.52
N GLY A 53 4.87 -1.98 -12.95
CA GLY A 53 5.56 -3.06 -13.68
C GLY A 53 6.07 -4.19 -12.82
N HIS A 54 5.64 -4.30 -11.56
CA HIS A 54 5.94 -5.45 -10.71
C HIS A 54 5.21 -6.71 -11.21
N GLN A 55 5.75 -7.90 -10.87
CA GLN A 55 5.09 -9.17 -11.07
C GLN A 55 4.31 -9.52 -9.80
N LEU A 56 3.01 -9.80 -9.93
CA LEU A 56 2.14 -10.00 -8.78
C LEU A 56 1.52 -11.41 -8.78
N LEU A 57 1.39 -11.99 -7.60
CA LEU A 57 0.45 -13.08 -7.34
C LEU A 57 -0.51 -12.60 -6.25
N ILE A 58 -1.76 -12.35 -6.65
CA ILE A 58 -2.82 -11.90 -5.76
C ILE A 58 -3.62 -13.08 -5.23
N SER A 59 -4.02 -13.02 -3.95
CA SER A 59 -4.74 -14.11 -3.32
C SER A 59 -5.82 -13.63 -2.35
N SER A 60 -6.83 -14.47 -2.17
CA SER A 60 -7.86 -14.34 -1.15
C SER A 60 -8.33 -15.70 -0.69
N ARG A 61 -9.30 -15.74 0.23
CA ARG A 61 -9.99 -16.97 0.61
C ARG A 61 -10.85 -17.53 -0.54
N HIS A 62 -11.16 -16.70 -1.52
CA HIS A 62 -11.96 -16.99 -2.72
C HIS A 62 -11.20 -16.54 -3.97
N PRO A 63 -10.15 -17.27 -4.39
CA PRO A 63 -9.28 -16.86 -5.51
C PRO A 63 -10.05 -16.67 -6.82
N GLU A 64 -11.11 -17.47 -7.03
CA GLU A 64 -11.98 -17.41 -8.21
C GLU A 64 -12.60 -16.03 -8.44
N GLN A 65 -12.82 -15.26 -7.38
CA GLN A 65 -13.38 -13.89 -7.44
C GLN A 65 -12.36 -12.85 -7.89
N LEU A 66 -11.06 -13.20 -7.91
CA LEU A 66 -9.97 -12.28 -8.27
C LEU A 66 -9.62 -12.32 -9.77
N GLN A 67 -10.20 -13.24 -10.54
CA GLN A 67 -9.84 -13.39 -11.95
C GLN A 67 -10.14 -12.14 -12.78
N ALA A 68 -11.25 -11.46 -12.50
CA ALA A 68 -11.61 -10.22 -13.17
C ALA A 68 -10.55 -9.12 -12.90
N LEU A 69 -10.12 -8.98 -11.65
CA LEU A 69 -9.08 -8.04 -11.26
C LEU A 69 -7.73 -8.40 -11.94
N ALA A 70 -7.34 -9.67 -11.95
CA ALA A 70 -6.08 -10.06 -12.59
C ALA A 70 -6.09 -9.78 -14.10
N ASN A 71 -7.21 -10.05 -14.77
CA ASN A 71 -7.37 -9.77 -16.20
C ASN A 71 -7.28 -8.26 -16.51
N GLU A 72 -7.89 -7.43 -15.65
CA GLU A 72 -7.80 -5.98 -15.74
C GLU A 72 -6.36 -5.47 -15.60
N LEU A 73 -5.60 -6.03 -14.64
CA LEU A 73 -4.24 -5.62 -14.31
C LEU A 73 -3.18 -6.12 -15.31
N GLY A 74 -3.53 -7.09 -16.15
CA GLY A 74 -2.71 -7.54 -17.26
C GLY A 74 -1.79 -8.73 -16.94
N PRO A 75 -0.89 -9.07 -17.88
CA PRO A 75 -0.19 -10.37 -17.90
C PRO A 75 0.82 -10.58 -16.76
N ASN A 76 1.22 -9.52 -16.08
CA ASN A 76 2.14 -9.59 -14.95
C ASN A 76 1.45 -9.96 -13.63
N VAL A 77 0.11 -10.13 -13.62
CA VAL A 77 -0.68 -10.44 -12.44
C VAL A 77 -1.30 -11.83 -12.57
N LYS A 78 -1.04 -12.67 -11.58
CA LYS A 78 -1.60 -14.02 -11.47
C LYS A 78 -2.49 -14.12 -10.24
N VAL A 79 -3.46 -15.02 -10.29
CA VAL A 79 -4.29 -15.40 -9.15
C VAL A 79 -3.79 -16.72 -8.59
N GLY A 80 -3.81 -16.85 -7.28
CA GLY A 80 -3.48 -18.09 -6.60
C GLY A 80 -4.00 -18.13 -5.17
N THR A 81 -3.64 -19.21 -4.47
CA THR A 81 -3.90 -19.37 -3.04
C THR A 81 -2.99 -18.47 -2.20
N PRO A 82 -3.34 -18.18 -0.93
CA PRO A 82 -2.45 -17.46 -0.03
C PRO A 82 -1.06 -18.12 0.14
N ARG A 83 -0.97 -19.46 0.13
CA ARG A 83 0.30 -20.19 0.17
C ARG A 83 1.15 -19.92 -1.08
N GLU A 84 0.51 -19.99 -2.25
CA GLU A 84 1.20 -19.68 -3.51
C GLU A 84 1.69 -18.23 -3.56
N ALA A 85 0.88 -17.27 -3.04
CA ALA A 85 1.32 -15.87 -2.93
C ALA A 85 2.50 -15.72 -1.99
N ALA A 86 2.46 -16.37 -0.82
CA ALA A 86 3.59 -16.38 0.12
C ALA A 86 4.86 -16.97 -0.51
N ALA A 87 4.73 -18.05 -1.29
CA ALA A 87 5.86 -18.70 -1.97
C ALA A 87 6.42 -17.87 -3.13
N PHE A 88 5.55 -17.27 -3.94
CA PHE A 88 5.89 -16.53 -5.16
C PHE A 88 6.71 -15.26 -4.90
N GLY A 89 6.27 -14.44 -3.91
CA GLY A 89 6.84 -13.12 -3.69
C GLY A 89 8.25 -13.17 -3.07
N ASP A 90 9.16 -12.34 -3.56
CA ASP A 90 10.37 -11.97 -2.83
C ASP A 90 9.99 -11.01 -1.68
N VAL A 91 8.91 -10.27 -1.89
CA VAL A 91 8.21 -9.44 -0.90
C VAL A 91 6.76 -9.90 -0.80
N VAL A 92 6.22 -9.93 0.43
CA VAL A 92 4.82 -10.30 0.67
C VAL A 92 4.08 -9.13 1.30
N MET A 93 2.95 -8.76 0.69
CA MET A 93 1.99 -7.83 1.27
C MET A 93 0.93 -8.61 2.03
N LEU A 94 0.81 -8.36 3.33
CA LEU A 94 -0.21 -8.91 4.20
C LEU A 94 -1.31 -7.86 4.42
N ALA A 95 -2.45 -8.05 3.76
CA ALA A 95 -3.61 -7.15 3.80
C ALA A 95 -4.89 -7.90 4.19
N VAL A 96 -4.80 -8.70 5.24
CA VAL A 96 -5.92 -9.44 5.82
C VAL A 96 -6.44 -8.76 7.10
N PRO A 97 -7.66 -9.08 7.57
CA PRO A 97 -8.08 -8.72 8.92
C PRO A 97 -7.04 -9.13 9.96
N TYR A 98 -6.71 -8.24 10.90
CA TYR A 98 -5.61 -8.45 11.84
C TYR A 98 -5.72 -9.77 12.63
N GLY A 99 -6.94 -10.14 13.02
CA GLY A 99 -7.21 -11.40 13.70
C GLY A 99 -6.78 -12.66 12.94
N ALA A 100 -6.56 -12.56 11.63
CA ALA A 100 -6.06 -13.68 10.81
C ALA A 100 -4.52 -13.78 10.80
N THR A 101 -3.79 -12.75 11.23
CA THR A 101 -2.31 -12.72 11.19
C THR A 101 -1.65 -13.89 11.89
N PRO A 102 -2.08 -14.34 13.10
CA PRO A 102 -1.51 -15.51 13.75
C PRO A 102 -1.67 -16.80 12.95
N GLN A 103 -2.80 -16.96 12.25
CA GLN A 103 -3.04 -18.13 11.41
C GLN A 103 -2.15 -18.11 10.17
N VAL A 104 -2.03 -16.95 9.50
CA VAL A 104 -1.11 -16.75 8.36
C VAL A 104 0.32 -17.11 8.75
N GLY A 105 0.79 -16.64 9.92
CA GLY A 105 2.13 -16.94 10.39
C GLY A 105 2.37 -18.43 10.66
N ARG A 106 1.37 -19.16 11.17
CA ARG A 106 1.46 -20.61 11.36
C ARG A 106 1.42 -21.38 10.03
N ASP A 107 0.46 -21.03 9.18
CA ASP A 107 0.17 -21.80 7.97
C ASP A 107 1.25 -21.64 6.90
N TYR A 108 1.87 -20.45 6.82
CA TYR A 108 2.81 -20.08 5.76
C TYR A 108 4.22 -19.76 6.30
N ALA A 109 4.56 -20.25 7.50
CA ALA A 109 5.85 -19.98 8.15
C ALA A 109 7.05 -20.33 7.26
N ALA A 110 6.99 -21.45 6.55
CA ALA A 110 8.07 -21.90 5.67
C ALA A 110 8.26 -20.96 4.47
N GLU A 111 7.16 -20.57 3.84
CA GLU A 111 7.15 -19.72 2.66
C GLU A 111 7.51 -18.25 2.99
N LEU A 112 7.19 -17.79 4.20
CA LEU A 112 7.46 -16.41 4.66
C LEU A 112 8.86 -16.23 5.24
N LYS A 113 9.54 -17.31 5.63
CA LYS A 113 10.83 -17.25 6.32
C LYS A 113 11.88 -16.46 5.51
N GLY A 114 12.48 -15.46 6.15
CA GLY A 114 13.52 -14.59 5.56
C GLY A 114 13.00 -13.53 4.59
N LYS A 115 11.72 -13.56 4.23
CA LYS A 115 11.14 -12.58 3.30
C LYS A 115 10.81 -11.26 3.98
N VAL A 116 10.80 -10.21 3.19
CA VAL A 116 10.23 -8.92 3.59
C VAL A 116 8.70 -9.05 3.56
N VAL A 117 8.07 -8.76 4.70
CA VAL A 117 6.60 -8.77 4.83
C VAL A 117 6.13 -7.38 5.20
N LEU A 118 5.31 -6.76 4.34
CA LEU A 118 4.61 -5.52 4.64
C LEU A 118 3.27 -5.86 5.29
N ASP A 119 3.03 -5.36 6.49
CA ASP A 119 1.80 -5.61 7.25
C ASP A 119 0.96 -4.34 7.37
N ALA A 120 -0.23 -4.35 6.75
CA ALA A 120 -1.23 -3.28 6.82
C ALA A 120 -2.35 -3.57 7.83
N GLY A 121 -2.29 -4.67 8.58
CA GLY A 121 -3.33 -5.07 9.51
C GLY A 121 -3.51 -4.08 10.66
N ASN A 122 -4.74 -3.79 11.04
CA ASN A 122 -5.08 -2.98 12.22
C ASN A 122 -5.98 -3.78 13.16
N PRO A 123 -5.62 -3.86 14.46
CA PRO A 123 -6.43 -4.56 15.46
C PRO A 123 -7.63 -3.70 15.86
N TYR A 124 -8.82 -4.07 15.38
CA TYR A 124 -10.09 -3.43 15.77
C TYR A 124 -10.78 -4.28 16.83
N PRO A 125 -10.97 -3.78 18.09
CA PRO A 125 -11.64 -4.56 19.14
C PRO A 125 -13.02 -5.08 18.76
N SER A 126 -13.77 -4.32 17.96
CA SER A 126 -15.09 -4.73 17.47
C SER A 126 -15.08 -5.92 16.52
N ARG A 127 -13.94 -6.21 15.87
CA ARG A 127 -13.76 -7.32 14.93
C ARG A 127 -12.90 -8.44 15.49
N ASP A 128 -11.81 -8.07 16.18
CA ASP A 128 -10.73 -8.97 16.59
C ASP A 128 -10.73 -9.24 18.11
N GLY A 129 -11.71 -8.68 18.86
CA GLY A 129 -11.94 -8.96 20.29
C GLY A 129 -10.74 -8.63 21.20
N ASP A 130 -10.58 -9.44 22.25
CA ASP A 130 -9.54 -9.25 23.29
C ASP A 130 -8.12 -9.28 22.75
N MET A 131 -7.88 -10.02 21.65
CA MET A 131 -6.60 -10.01 20.97
C MET A 131 -6.23 -8.59 20.51
N ALA A 132 -7.17 -7.87 19.92
CA ALA A 132 -6.95 -6.50 19.49
C ALA A 132 -6.62 -5.56 20.65
N VAL A 133 -7.34 -5.69 21.77
CA VAL A 133 -7.10 -4.88 22.98
C VAL A 133 -5.67 -5.10 23.49
N ARG A 134 -5.29 -6.35 23.69
CA ARG A 134 -3.97 -6.76 24.18
C ARG A 134 -2.84 -6.26 23.26
N ASP A 135 -2.98 -6.48 21.95
CA ASP A 135 -1.91 -6.21 21.00
C ASP A 135 -1.72 -4.71 20.73
N ARG A 136 -2.80 -3.91 20.83
CA ARG A 136 -2.69 -2.44 20.83
C ARG A 136 -1.91 -1.91 22.03
N GLN A 137 -2.12 -2.48 23.24
CA GLN A 137 -1.38 -2.08 24.43
C GLN A 137 0.12 -2.39 24.29
N ARG A 138 0.48 -3.52 23.67
CA ARG A 138 1.86 -3.95 23.44
C ARG A 138 2.52 -3.18 22.30
N GLY A 139 1.75 -2.64 21.39
CA GLY A 139 2.16 -2.09 20.10
C GLY A 139 2.00 -3.10 18.98
N THR A 140 1.19 -2.74 17.97
CA THR A 140 0.80 -3.65 16.88
C THR A 140 2.00 -4.22 16.11
N GLY A 141 3.03 -3.38 15.85
CA GLY A 141 4.23 -3.84 15.16
C GLY A 141 4.98 -4.96 15.89
N VAL A 142 5.13 -4.82 17.21
CA VAL A 142 5.77 -5.84 18.05
C VAL A 142 4.95 -7.12 18.11
N ALA A 143 3.62 -7.00 18.30
CA ALA A 143 2.73 -8.14 18.32
C ALA A 143 2.70 -8.89 16.98
N SER A 144 2.66 -8.16 15.85
CA SER A 144 2.71 -8.76 14.51
C SER A 144 4.01 -9.54 14.27
N ALA A 145 5.16 -9.04 14.76
CA ALA A 145 6.43 -9.75 14.63
C ALA A 145 6.44 -11.10 15.35
N GLU A 146 5.77 -11.21 16.49
CA GLU A 146 5.64 -12.49 17.20
C GLU A 146 4.74 -13.48 16.44
N TYR A 147 3.72 -12.98 15.74
CA TYR A 147 2.86 -13.83 14.90
C TYR A 147 3.53 -14.27 13.59
N LEU A 148 4.53 -13.52 13.12
CA LEU A 148 5.23 -13.74 11.85
C LEU A 148 6.74 -14.01 12.08
N PRO A 149 7.09 -15.03 12.86
CA PRO A 149 8.48 -15.28 13.25
C PRO A 149 9.35 -15.58 12.02
N GLY A 150 10.57 -15.06 12.05
CA GLY A 150 11.57 -15.28 10.99
C GLY A 150 11.34 -14.45 9.74
N THR A 151 10.34 -13.56 9.72
CA THR A 151 10.15 -12.57 8.64
C THR A 151 10.95 -11.30 8.91
N ARG A 152 11.17 -10.51 7.86
CA ARG A 152 11.72 -9.15 7.91
C ARG A 152 10.55 -8.18 7.84
N LEU A 153 9.86 -8.02 8.97
CA LEU A 153 8.58 -7.32 9.04
C LEU A 153 8.73 -5.81 8.90
N VAL A 154 7.84 -5.21 8.11
CA VAL A 154 7.65 -3.76 7.98
C VAL A 154 6.18 -3.43 8.22
N ARG A 155 5.89 -2.54 9.17
CA ARG A 155 4.56 -1.93 9.27
C ARG A 155 4.44 -0.86 8.19
N ALA A 156 3.46 -1.01 7.30
CA ALA A 156 3.24 -0.12 6.17
C ALA A 156 1.78 -0.16 5.70
N PHE A 157 1.27 0.95 5.17
CA PHE A 157 -0.10 1.08 4.63
C PHE A 157 -1.25 0.84 5.64
N ASN A 158 -0.93 0.70 6.91
CA ASN A 158 -1.94 0.56 7.97
C ASN A 158 -2.58 1.91 8.37
N ALA A 159 -1.91 3.04 8.09
CA ALA A 159 -2.35 4.38 8.47
C ALA A 159 -2.99 5.17 7.30
N ILE A 160 -3.46 4.49 6.27
CA ILE A 160 -4.19 5.08 5.14
C ILE A 160 -5.48 4.30 4.90
N ASN A 161 -6.58 5.01 4.57
CA ASN A 161 -7.83 4.37 4.14
C ASN A 161 -7.75 3.89 2.69
N SER A 162 -8.60 2.91 2.33
CA SER A 162 -8.66 2.34 0.98
C SER A 162 -9.00 3.39 -0.09
N GLY A 163 -9.93 4.30 0.16
CA GLY A 163 -10.28 5.35 -0.79
C GLY A 163 -9.10 6.25 -1.18
N PRO A 164 -8.43 6.95 -0.25
CA PRO A 164 -7.20 7.68 -0.56
C PRO A 164 -6.08 6.81 -1.13
N LEU A 165 -5.93 5.56 -0.69
CA LEU A 165 -4.96 4.63 -1.24
C LEU A 165 -5.22 4.35 -2.72
N GLU A 166 -6.47 4.23 -3.12
CA GLU A 166 -6.87 3.95 -4.51
C GLU A 166 -6.82 5.20 -5.39
N HIS A 167 -7.29 6.37 -4.90
CA HIS A 167 -7.58 7.52 -5.74
C HIS A 167 -6.61 8.70 -5.59
N GLU A 168 -5.77 8.73 -4.55
CA GLU A 168 -4.82 9.83 -4.31
C GLU A 168 -3.36 9.46 -4.58
N ALA A 169 -3.10 8.31 -5.22
CA ALA A 169 -1.77 7.96 -5.70
C ALA A 169 -1.28 9.01 -6.72
N PHE A 170 0.00 9.38 -6.65
CA PHE A 170 0.62 10.40 -7.51
C PHE A 170 -0.03 11.79 -7.45
N ARG A 171 -0.83 12.07 -6.44
CA ARG A 171 -1.48 13.36 -6.21
C ARG A 171 -0.48 14.53 -6.30
N LYS A 172 -0.92 15.68 -6.82
CA LYS A 172 -0.16 16.94 -6.88
C LYS A 172 -0.87 18.03 -6.08
N PRO A 173 -0.17 19.08 -5.59
CA PRO A 173 1.27 19.32 -5.73
C PRO A 173 2.13 18.39 -4.85
N GLU A 174 1.61 17.85 -3.76
CA GLU A 174 2.30 16.99 -2.81
C GLU A 174 1.60 15.65 -2.66
N LYS A 175 2.38 14.58 -2.59
CA LYS A 175 1.88 13.24 -2.36
C LYS A 175 1.49 13.03 -0.90
N LEU A 176 0.62 12.04 -0.65
CA LEU A 176 0.40 11.53 0.69
C LEU A 176 1.64 10.81 1.21
N GLY A 177 1.94 11.01 2.48
CA GLY A 177 2.99 10.30 3.19
C GLY A 177 2.49 8.97 3.75
N ILE A 178 3.31 7.93 3.62
CA ILE A 178 3.06 6.62 4.24
C ILE A 178 4.11 6.37 5.32
N PRO A 179 3.72 6.31 6.61
CA PRO A 179 4.66 6.02 7.68
C PRO A 179 5.09 4.55 7.63
N LEU A 180 6.38 4.30 7.89
CA LEU A 180 7.01 2.99 7.87
C LEU A 180 7.78 2.73 9.16
N ALA A 181 7.68 1.51 9.71
CA ALA A 181 8.50 1.07 10.82
C ALA A 181 9.02 -0.36 10.59
N ALA A 182 10.31 -0.59 10.79
CA ALA A 182 10.96 -1.88 10.65
C ALA A 182 12.26 -1.94 11.48
N ASP A 183 12.65 -3.15 11.91
CA ASP A 183 13.92 -3.34 12.57
C ASP A 183 15.07 -3.60 11.59
N ASP A 184 14.76 -4.13 10.40
CA ASP A 184 15.70 -4.42 9.32
C ASP A 184 15.81 -3.22 8.36
N PRO A 185 17.01 -2.60 8.23
CA PRO A 185 17.20 -1.44 7.35
C PRO A 185 16.99 -1.73 5.85
N GLU A 186 17.31 -2.93 5.40
CA GLU A 186 17.12 -3.31 3.98
C GLU A 186 15.64 -3.56 3.68
N ALA A 187 14.90 -4.18 4.62
CA ALA A 187 13.44 -4.30 4.50
C ALA A 187 12.77 -2.91 4.46
N MET A 188 13.25 -1.96 5.27
CA MET A 188 12.79 -0.57 5.24
C MET A 188 13.01 0.08 3.87
N LYS A 189 14.17 -0.13 3.24
CA LYS A 189 14.47 0.43 1.90
C LYS A 189 13.55 -0.16 0.83
N ILE A 190 13.33 -1.48 0.88
CA ILE A 190 12.43 -2.19 -0.04
C ILE A 190 11.00 -1.66 0.11
N ALA A 191 10.50 -1.55 1.35
CA ALA A 191 9.18 -1.01 1.61
C ALA A 191 9.04 0.45 1.16
N ALA A 192 10.06 1.28 1.40
CA ALA A 192 10.08 2.66 0.94
C ALA A 192 10.05 2.76 -0.60
N GLN A 193 10.70 1.83 -1.31
CA GLN A 193 10.61 1.76 -2.77
C GLN A 193 9.19 1.40 -3.21
N LEU A 194 8.56 0.39 -2.61
CA LEU A 194 7.19 -0.01 -2.94
C LEU A 194 6.16 1.08 -2.61
N VAL A 195 6.39 1.89 -1.59
CA VAL A 195 5.56 3.08 -1.30
C VAL A 195 5.67 4.10 -2.44
N ARG A 196 6.90 4.38 -2.93
CA ARG A 196 7.10 5.30 -4.08
C ARG A 196 6.47 4.76 -5.35
N ASP A 197 6.62 3.47 -5.62
CA ASP A 197 6.06 2.81 -6.80
C ASP A 197 4.52 2.76 -6.76
N ALA A 198 3.93 2.77 -5.56
CA ALA A 198 2.49 2.95 -5.36
C ALA A 198 2.02 4.42 -5.46
N GLY A 199 2.92 5.38 -5.68
CA GLY A 199 2.56 6.79 -5.88
C GLY A 199 2.53 7.66 -4.63
N PHE A 200 3.12 7.21 -3.53
CA PHE A 200 3.15 7.89 -2.23
C PHE A 200 4.58 8.25 -1.80
N ASP A 201 4.71 9.06 -0.76
CA ASP A 201 6.01 9.41 -0.19
C ASP A 201 6.28 8.58 1.08
N PRO A 202 7.36 7.78 1.14
CA PRO A 202 7.70 7.01 2.33
C PRO A 202 8.21 7.93 3.46
N VAL A 203 7.72 7.67 4.67
CA VAL A 203 8.16 8.33 5.89
C VAL A 203 8.69 7.28 6.88
N PRO A 204 9.98 6.91 6.81
CA PRO A 204 10.59 6.03 7.80
C PRO A 204 10.51 6.63 9.20
N VAL A 205 9.80 5.97 10.11
CA VAL A 205 9.59 6.44 11.49
C VAL A 205 10.67 5.87 12.42
N GLY A 206 11.17 4.68 12.12
CA GLY A 206 12.21 4.03 12.89
C GLY A 206 12.00 2.53 13.06
N LYS A 207 12.43 1.99 14.20
CA LYS A 207 12.29 0.57 14.53
C LYS A 207 10.83 0.16 14.63
N LEU A 208 10.56 -1.13 14.51
CA LEU A 208 9.20 -1.71 14.49
C LEU A 208 8.35 -1.30 15.69
N ALA A 209 8.95 -1.15 16.87
CA ALA A 209 8.27 -0.66 18.08
C ALA A 209 7.68 0.76 17.91
N ARG A 210 8.20 1.58 16.97
CA ARG A 210 7.68 2.90 16.67
C ARG A 210 6.42 2.88 15.78
N ALA A 211 5.98 1.73 15.32
CA ALA A 211 4.68 1.60 14.65
C ALA A 211 3.53 2.13 15.51
N ARG A 212 3.65 2.03 16.84
CA ARG A 212 2.69 2.60 17.80
C ARG A 212 2.43 4.10 17.62
N ASP A 213 3.34 4.84 16.98
CA ASP A 213 3.21 6.28 16.76
C ASP A 213 2.23 6.61 15.63
N PHE A 214 1.92 5.62 14.76
CA PHE A 214 0.99 5.75 13.65
C PHE A 214 -0.05 4.62 13.55
N ASP A 215 -0.15 3.75 14.54
CA ASP A 215 -1.17 2.71 14.63
C ASP A 215 -2.58 3.31 14.87
N TYR A 216 -3.59 2.47 14.75
CA TYR A 216 -5.00 2.80 14.97
C TYR A 216 -5.22 3.60 16.27
N GLY A 217 -5.90 4.74 16.15
CA GLY A 217 -6.25 5.63 17.26
C GLY A 217 -5.23 6.72 17.55
N THR A 218 -4.11 6.81 16.80
CA THR A 218 -3.15 7.91 16.93
C THR A 218 -3.59 9.17 16.16
N PRO A 219 -3.02 10.35 16.47
CA PRO A 219 -3.34 11.60 15.77
C PRO A 219 -3.02 11.60 14.27
N VAL A 220 -2.15 10.71 13.79
CA VAL A 220 -1.75 10.62 12.37
C VAL A 220 -2.48 9.50 11.62
N TYR A 221 -3.17 8.63 12.33
CA TYR A 221 -3.88 7.50 11.73
C TYR A 221 -4.97 7.98 10.76
N VAL A 222 -4.89 7.55 9.51
CA VAL A 222 -5.84 7.82 8.41
C VAL A 222 -6.22 9.30 8.21
N ARG A 223 -5.25 10.21 8.37
CA ARG A 223 -5.48 11.68 8.25
C ARG A 223 -5.15 12.26 6.87
N GLY A 224 -4.61 11.46 5.94
CA GLY A 224 -4.28 11.95 4.59
C GLY A 224 -3.21 13.04 4.58
N MET A 225 -2.21 12.93 5.44
CA MET A 225 -1.12 13.91 5.60
C MET A 225 -0.05 13.74 4.52
N THR A 226 0.60 14.84 4.15
CA THR A 226 1.84 14.82 3.36
C THR A 226 3.01 14.27 4.17
N ALA A 227 4.11 13.92 3.51
CA ALA A 227 5.32 13.46 4.21
C ALA A 227 5.89 14.51 5.16
N ALA A 228 5.80 15.81 4.80
CA ALA A 228 6.26 16.91 5.65
C ALA A 228 5.41 17.01 6.93
N GLU A 229 4.08 17.00 6.81
CA GLU A 229 3.16 17.02 7.94
C GLU A 229 3.34 15.82 8.86
N LEU A 230 3.53 14.61 8.29
CA LEU A 230 3.80 13.40 9.08
C LEU A 230 5.10 13.50 9.87
N ARG A 231 6.19 13.98 9.22
CA ARG A 231 7.47 14.18 9.92
C ARG A 231 7.32 15.14 11.09
N GLN A 232 6.65 16.28 10.86
CA GLN A 232 6.40 17.26 11.92
C GLN A 232 5.58 16.64 13.09
N LYS A 233 4.49 15.94 12.78
CA LYS A 233 3.61 15.32 13.80
C LYS A 233 4.29 14.21 14.58
N LEU A 234 5.21 13.46 13.93
CA LEU A 234 5.94 12.34 14.52
C LEU A 234 7.29 12.76 15.15
N GLY A 235 7.62 14.06 15.15
CA GLY A 235 8.87 14.59 15.70
C GLY A 235 10.11 14.06 14.99
N LEU A 236 10.02 13.82 13.68
CA LEU A 236 11.13 13.36 12.86
C LEU A 236 11.89 14.57 12.27
N LYS A 237 13.21 14.45 12.20
CA LYS A 237 14.09 15.44 11.58
C LYS A 237 14.08 15.33 10.07
#